data_9c49f2e8eb4c4592fbc5e488edbaa5b7
#
_entry.id   9c49f2e8eb4c4592fbc5e488edbaa5b7
#
_cell.length_a   1.000
_cell.length_b   1.000
_cell.length_c   1.000
_cell.angle_alpha   90.00
_cell.angle_beta   90.00
_cell.angle_gamma   90.00
#
_symmetry.space_group_name_H-M   'P 1'
#
loop_
_entity.id
_entity.type
_entity.pdbx_description
1 polymer ?
#
loop_
_entity_poly.entity_id
_entity_poly.type
_entity_poly.pdbx_seq_one_letter_code
_entity_poly.pdbx_strand_id
1 'polypeptide(L)'
;SRNPRSTVATVTEIYDYLRLLFARIGVPHCPVCGKEVSRRTPEDIVNEIMKIEPSSRLMLLAPIAKSKKGEFAHVPEQFRRLGFARARVDGVVYALDEFPELDKKYKHDIEIVVDRIVMAEDIRSRIAQSVEQALEIADGVVEILDVDAEESRLYSQRYACIDHPNEEIPELEPRLFSFNAPQGACPVCTGLGSRLE
;
A
#
# COMPACT_ATOMS: atom_id res chain seq x y z
N SER A 1 30.33 -15.71 28.11
CA SER A 1 29.23 -16.66 27.87
C SER A 1 29.54 -17.50 26.63
N ARG A 2 29.32 -18.80 26.66
CA ARG A 2 29.45 -19.68 25.47
C ARG A 2 28.16 -19.68 24.60
N ASN A 3 27.15 -18.92 25.00
CA ASN A 3 25.91 -18.81 24.24
C ASN A 3 26.11 -17.82 23.09
N PRO A 4 26.01 -18.20 21.81
CA PRO A 4 26.23 -17.34 20.66
C PRO A 4 25.20 -16.20 20.56
N ARG A 5 24.07 -16.28 21.27
CA ARG A 5 23.06 -15.24 21.34
C ARG A 5 23.27 -14.25 22.49
N SER A 6 24.29 -14.47 23.33
CA SER A 6 24.62 -13.58 24.44
C SER A 6 25.58 -12.49 23.95
N THR A 7 25.06 -11.29 23.78
CA THR A 7 25.83 -10.08 23.43
C THR A 7 25.81 -9.08 24.57
N VAL A 8 26.69 -8.08 24.55
CA VAL A 8 26.67 -7.00 25.55
C VAL A 8 25.28 -6.35 25.59
N ALA A 9 24.70 -6.07 24.44
CA ALA A 9 23.39 -5.43 24.35
C ALA A 9 22.25 -6.28 24.95
N THR A 10 22.29 -7.62 24.85
CA THR A 10 21.28 -8.49 25.46
C THR A 10 21.48 -8.68 26.95
N VAL A 11 22.72 -8.65 27.44
CA VAL A 11 23.02 -8.77 28.88
C VAL A 11 22.72 -7.49 29.65
N THR A 12 22.86 -6.34 28.99
CA THR A 12 22.59 -5.02 29.59
C THR A 12 21.17 -4.52 29.38
N GLU A 13 20.29 -5.34 28.78
CA GLU A 13 18.90 -4.98 28.41
C GLU A 13 18.78 -3.80 27.39
N ILE A 14 19.89 -3.20 26.97
CA ILE A 14 19.91 -2.11 25.97
C ILE A 14 19.19 -2.56 24.68
N TYR A 15 19.34 -3.81 24.31
CA TYR A 15 18.68 -4.36 23.14
C TYR A 15 17.15 -4.34 23.25
N ASP A 16 16.60 -4.57 24.43
CA ASP A 16 15.14 -4.53 24.66
C ASP A 16 14.59 -3.11 24.50
N TYR A 17 15.33 -2.12 24.99
CA TYR A 17 14.96 -0.71 24.77
C TYR A 17 15.08 -0.32 23.30
N LEU A 18 16.10 -0.75 22.59
CA LEU A 18 16.26 -0.48 21.15
C LEU A 18 15.12 -1.09 20.32
N ARG A 19 14.70 -2.33 20.61
CA ARG A 19 13.57 -2.95 19.92
C ARG A 19 12.28 -2.15 20.10
N LEU A 20 12.02 -1.69 21.32
CA LEU A 20 10.86 -0.85 21.62
C LEU A 20 10.95 0.51 20.90
N LEU A 21 12.12 1.12 20.90
CA LEU A 21 12.37 2.39 20.23
C LEU A 21 12.09 2.26 18.72
N PHE A 22 12.72 1.31 18.05
CA PHE A 22 12.53 1.10 16.62
C PHE A 22 11.08 0.75 16.26
N ALA A 23 10.39 -0.04 17.09
CA ALA A 23 8.98 -0.37 16.87
C ALA A 23 8.04 0.82 17.04
N ARG A 24 8.41 1.82 17.88
CA ARG A 24 7.54 2.96 18.21
C ARG A 24 7.77 4.20 17.37
N ILE A 25 9.02 4.48 17.04
CA ILE A 25 9.40 5.71 16.34
C ILE A 25 10.23 5.45 15.07
N GLY A 26 10.51 4.18 14.77
CA GLY A 26 11.21 3.82 13.53
C GLY A 26 10.39 4.19 12.30
N VAL A 27 11.04 4.76 11.30
CA VAL A 27 10.45 5.07 10.01
C VAL A 27 10.84 3.96 9.04
N PRO A 28 9.89 3.14 8.58
CA PRO A 28 10.21 2.08 7.64
C PRO A 28 10.53 2.63 6.26
N HIS A 29 11.46 2.00 5.59
CA HIS A 29 11.85 2.33 4.23
C HIS A 29 11.73 1.10 3.34
N CYS A 30 11.37 1.30 2.09
CA CYS A 30 11.30 0.24 1.10
C CYS A 30 12.67 -0.43 0.92
N PRO A 31 12.79 -1.76 1.02
CA PRO A 31 14.07 -2.45 0.87
C PRO A 31 14.62 -2.39 -0.55
N VAL A 32 13.80 -2.08 -1.55
CA VAL A 32 14.19 -2.01 -2.96
C VAL A 32 14.65 -0.61 -3.36
N CYS A 33 13.85 0.43 -3.08
CA CYS A 33 14.14 1.78 -3.54
C CYS A 33 14.55 2.77 -2.44
N GLY A 34 14.51 2.37 -1.17
CA GLY A 34 14.88 3.22 -0.04
C GLY A 34 13.89 4.35 0.30
N LYS A 35 12.78 4.47 -0.43
CA LYS A 35 11.75 5.48 -0.12
C LYS A 35 11.08 5.18 1.21
N GLU A 36 10.76 6.22 1.95
CA GLU A 36 9.96 6.11 3.17
C GLU A 36 8.60 5.49 2.87
N VAL A 37 8.18 4.59 3.76
CA VAL A 37 6.89 3.92 3.69
C VAL A 37 6.06 4.32 4.89
N SER A 38 4.88 4.86 4.65
CA SER A 38 3.96 5.29 5.71
C SER A 38 2.63 4.56 5.60
N ARG A 39 2.06 4.25 6.76
CA ARG A 39 0.68 3.79 6.89
C ARG A 39 -0.22 5.01 7.07
N ARG A 40 -1.34 5.06 6.35
CA ARG A 40 -2.35 6.11 6.49
C ARG A 40 -3.67 5.51 6.94
N THR A 41 -4.31 6.11 7.93
CA THR A 41 -5.70 5.77 8.26
C THR A 41 -6.64 6.33 7.18
N PRO A 42 -7.85 5.78 7.01
CA PRO A 42 -8.84 6.36 6.10
C PRO A 42 -9.09 7.84 6.38
N GLU A 43 -9.10 8.21 7.66
CA GLU A 43 -9.30 9.60 8.08
C GLU A 43 -8.13 10.50 7.67
N ASP A 44 -6.88 10.04 7.78
CA ASP A 44 -5.71 10.76 7.31
C ASP A 44 -5.78 11.00 5.80
N ILE A 45 -6.20 9.98 5.04
CA ILE A 45 -6.37 10.07 3.58
C ILE A 45 -7.43 11.12 3.23
N VAL A 46 -8.58 11.07 3.89
CA VAL A 46 -9.65 12.06 3.70
C VAL A 46 -9.16 13.47 4.03
N ASN A 47 -8.41 13.64 5.14
CA ASN A 47 -7.84 14.93 5.53
C ASN A 47 -6.85 15.47 4.49
N GLU A 48 -6.05 14.60 3.87
CA GLU A 48 -5.14 15.00 2.78
C GLU A 48 -5.89 15.39 1.51
N ILE A 49 -6.95 14.65 1.14
CA ILE A 49 -7.79 14.98 -0.03
C ILE A 49 -8.48 16.33 0.18
N MET A 50 -8.97 16.60 1.40
CA MET A 50 -9.64 17.88 1.71
C MET A 50 -8.74 19.12 1.63
N LYS A 51 -7.41 18.95 1.50
CA LYS A 51 -6.47 20.06 1.27
C LYS A 51 -6.33 20.44 -0.22
N ILE A 52 -6.89 19.63 -1.12
CA ILE A 52 -6.85 19.90 -2.56
C ILE A 52 -7.75 21.11 -2.88
N GLU A 53 -7.32 21.91 -3.82
CA GLU A 53 -7.99 23.14 -4.20
C GLU A 53 -9.48 22.94 -4.55
N PRO A 54 -10.38 23.84 -4.13
CA PRO A 54 -11.77 23.81 -4.53
C PRO A 54 -11.93 23.80 -6.05
N SER A 55 -12.96 23.12 -6.53
CA SER A 55 -13.28 22.93 -7.96
C SER A 55 -12.36 21.99 -8.74
N SER A 56 -11.26 21.47 -8.15
CA SER A 56 -10.46 20.41 -8.77
C SER A 56 -11.31 19.16 -9.04
N ARG A 57 -11.10 18.53 -10.20
CA ARG A 57 -11.77 17.29 -10.58
C ARG A 57 -10.94 16.10 -10.18
N LEU A 58 -11.43 15.33 -9.24
CA LEU A 58 -10.71 14.15 -8.72
C LEU A 58 -11.37 12.86 -9.19
N MET A 59 -10.54 11.84 -9.38
CA MET A 59 -10.96 10.47 -9.59
C MET A 59 -10.37 9.61 -8.48
N LEU A 60 -11.25 8.93 -7.73
CA LEU A 60 -10.86 7.96 -6.72
C LEU A 60 -10.78 6.59 -7.38
N LEU A 61 -9.62 5.98 -7.31
CA LEU A 61 -9.28 4.75 -8.01
C LEU A 61 -8.89 3.66 -7.02
N ALA A 62 -9.35 2.44 -7.27
CA ALA A 62 -8.95 1.23 -6.55
C ALA A 62 -8.01 0.41 -7.44
N PRO A 63 -6.69 0.38 -7.17
CA PRO A 63 -5.71 -0.37 -7.97
C PRO A 63 -5.89 -1.88 -7.79
N ILE A 64 -6.26 -2.59 -8.87
CA ILE A 64 -6.46 -4.05 -8.88
C ILE A 64 -5.20 -4.76 -9.38
N ALA A 65 -4.55 -4.18 -10.38
CA ALA A 65 -3.31 -4.67 -10.91
C ALA A 65 -2.36 -3.51 -11.18
N LYS A 66 -1.11 -3.62 -10.75
CA LYS A 66 -0.05 -2.66 -11.07
C LYS A 66 1.13 -3.41 -11.67
N SER A 67 1.45 -3.07 -12.94
CA SER A 67 2.54 -3.69 -13.69
C SER A 67 2.48 -5.23 -13.71
N LYS A 68 1.26 -5.79 -13.77
CA LYS A 68 1.01 -7.24 -13.75
C LYS A 68 0.66 -7.77 -15.14
N LYS A 69 1.22 -8.94 -15.48
CA LYS A 69 0.87 -9.66 -16.70
C LYS A 69 -0.43 -10.42 -16.52
N GLY A 70 -1.29 -10.43 -17.54
CA GLY A 70 -2.54 -11.16 -17.50
C GLY A 70 -3.56 -10.62 -18.50
N GLU A 71 -4.58 -11.41 -18.81
CA GLU A 71 -5.70 -11.01 -19.68
C GLU A 71 -6.80 -10.26 -18.90
N PHE A 72 -6.88 -10.44 -17.59
CA PHE A 72 -7.84 -9.82 -16.68
C PHE A 72 -9.31 -9.84 -17.13
N ALA A 73 -9.66 -10.81 -17.95
CA ALA A 73 -11.01 -10.97 -18.55
C ALA A 73 -12.14 -11.08 -17.52
N HIS A 74 -11.83 -11.47 -16.28
CA HIS A 74 -12.79 -11.58 -15.20
C HIS A 74 -13.15 -10.22 -14.55
N VAL A 75 -12.30 -9.22 -14.68
CA VAL A 75 -12.44 -7.92 -14.02
C VAL A 75 -13.75 -7.22 -14.36
N PRO A 76 -14.17 -7.09 -15.64
CA PRO A 76 -15.39 -6.38 -15.97
C PRO A 76 -16.64 -6.98 -15.32
N GLU A 77 -16.81 -8.30 -15.38
CA GLU A 77 -17.95 -8.97 -14.79
C GLU A 77 -17.98 -8.90 -13.27
N GLN A 78 -16.82 -9.10 -12.63
CA GLN A 78 -16.68 -9.02 -11.19
C GLN A 78 -17.10 -7.67 -10.65
N PHE A 79 -16.58 -6.58 -11.22
CA PHE A 79 -16.82 -5.23 -10.70
C PHE A 79 -18.16 -4.63 -11.13
N ARG A 80 -18.74 -5.06 -12.24
CA ARG A 80 -20.14 -4.74 -12.57
C ARG A 80 -21.12 -5.33 -11.55
N ARG A 81 -20.89 -6.55 -11.09
CA ARG A 81 -21.70 -7.17 -10.02
C ARG A 81 -21.62 -6.40 -8.71
N LEU A 82 -20.51 -5.73 -8.43
CA LEU A 82 -20.34 -4.85 -7.28
C LEU A 82 -20.88 -3.43 -7.49
N GLY A 83 -21.46 -3.14 -8.68
CA GLY A 83 -22.10 -1.85 -8.97
C GLY A 83 -21.18 -0.80 -9.59
N PHE A 84 -19.95 -1.14 -9.95
CA PHE A 84 -19.04 -0.22 -10.63
C PHE A 84 -19.34 -0.15 -12.13
N ALA A 85 -19.06 1.00 -12.73
CA ALA A 85 -19.35 1.25 -14.13
C ALA A 85 -18.10 1.40 -15.01
N ARG A 86 -16.94 1.74 -14.42
CA ARG A 86 -15.75 2.11 -15.18
C ARG A 86 -14.48 1.56 -14.54
N ALA A 87 -13.48 1.29 -15.40
CA ALA A 87 -12.10 1.01 -15.02
C ALA A 87 -11.16 1.92 -15.82
N ARG A 88 -10.01 2.23 -15.23
CA ARG A 88 -8.88 2.85 -15.92
C ARG A 88 -7.89 1.73 -16.23
N VAL A 89 -7.51 1.58 -17.48
CA VAL A 89 -6.59 0.56 -17.96
C VAL A 89 -5.45 1.26 -18.71
N ASP A 90 -4.23 1.07 -18.24
CA ASP A 90 -3.03 1.68 -18.80
C ASP A 90 -3.18 3.21 -18.99
N GLY A 91 -3.83 3.87 -18.03
CA GLY A 91 -4.08 5.31 -18.02
C GLY A 91 -5.35 5.77 -18.76
N VAL A 92 -6.05 4.88 -19.48
CA VAL A 92 -7.26 5.22 -20.25
C VAL A 92 -8.50 4.70 -19.54
N VAL A 93 -9.53 5.54 -19.40
CA VAL A 93 -10.80 5.18 -18.74
C VAL A 93 -11.75 4.54 -19.76
N TYR A 94 -12.21 3.33 -19.44
CA TYR A 94 -13.20 2.56 -20.20
C TYR A 94 -14.46 2.33 -19.36
N ALA A 95 -15.62 2.21 -20.03
CA ALA A 95 -16.76 1.56 -19.41
C ALA A 95 -16.45 0.07 -19.22
N LEU A 96 -16.95 -0.54 -18.14
CA LEU A 96 -16.71 -1.98 -17.92
C LEU A 96 -17.35 -2.85 -19.02
N ASP A 97 -18.34 -2.34 -19.74
CA ASP A 97 -18.94 -3.02 -20.91
C ASP A 97 -18.04 -2.94 -22.16
N GLU A 98 -17.14 -1.98 -22.20
CA GLU A 98 -16.18 -1.71 -23.28
C GLU A 98 -14.73 -1.98 -22.83
N PHE A 99 -14.57 -2.86 -21.82
CA PHE A 99 -13.26 -3.19 -21.29
C PHE A 99 -12.39 -3.82 -22.39
N PRO A 100 -11.15 -3.32 -22.62
CA PRO A 100 -10.33 -3.79 -23.73
C PRO A 100 -9.84 -5.22 -23.51
N GLU A 101 -9.64 -5.96 -24.62
CA GLU A 101 -8.92 -7.23 -24.58
C GLU A 101 -7.42 -6.97 -24.30
N LEU A 102 -6.89 -7.57 -23.24
CA LEU A 102 -5.52 -7.37 -22.80
C LEU A 102 -4.65 -8.56 -23.18
N ASP A 103 -3.46 -8.29 -23.71
CA ASP A 103 -2.50 -9.35 -24.04
C ASP A 103 -1.72 -9.75 -22.77
N LYS A 104 -1.84 -11.02 -22.37
CA LYS A 104 -1.15 -11.62 -21.23
C LYS A 104 0.38 -11.52 -21.25
N LYS A 105 0.99 -11.18 -22.36
CA LYS A 105 2.45 -11.03 -22.50
C LYS A 105 2.95 -9.70 -21.95
N TYR A 106 2.09 -8.68 -21.96
CA TYR A 106 2.43 -7.34 -21.49
C TYR A 106 2.00 -7.14 -20.04
N LYS A 107 2.60 -6.15 -19.42
CA LYS A 107 2.23 -5.70 -18.08
C LYS A 107 1.17 -4.62 -18.22
N HIS A 108 0.13 -4.70 -17.40
CA HIS A 108 -0.98 -3.76 -17.40
C HIS A 108 -1.18 -3.16 -16.02
N ASP A 109 -1.64 -1.91 -16.00
CA ASP A 109 -2.13 -1.22 -14.82
C ASP A 109 -3.66 -1.14 -14.92
N ILE A 110 -4.36 -1.63 -13.89
CA ILE A 110 -5.82 -1.67 -13.89
C ILE A 110 -6.31 -1.11 -12.57
N GLU A 111 -7.11 -0.06 -12.63
CA GLU A 111 -7.76 0.56 -11.49
C GLU A 111 -9.28 0.62 -11.72
N ILE A 112 -10.06 0.31 -10.69
CA ILE A 112 -11.51 0.52 -10.73
C ILE A 112 -11.79 1.98 -10.36
N VAL A 113 -12.61 2.64 -11.15
CA VAL A 113 -13.07 4.01 -10.84
C VAL A 113 -14.19 3.91 -9.81
N VAL A 114 -13.85 4.22 -8.56
CA VAL A 114 -14.78 4.17 -7.43
C VAL A 114 -15.69 5.38 -7.44
N ASP A 115 -15.12 6.57 -7.58
CA ASP A 115 -15.89 7.82 -7.64
C ASP A 115 -15.19 8.88 -8.50
N ARG A 116 -15.99 9.84 -8.97
CA ARG A 116 -15.53 11.02 -9.70
C ARG A 116 -16.19 12.23 -9.05
N ILE A 117 -15.39 13.08 -8.46
CA ILE A 117 -15.86 14.19 -7.64
C ILE A 117 -15.26 15.52 -8.11
N VAL A 118 -15.99 16.59 -7.86
CA VAL A 118 -15.48 17.96 -7.94
C VAL A 118 -15.35 18.45 -6.50
N MET A 119 -14.18 18.95 -6.13
CA MET A 119 -13.89 19.39 -4.77
C MET A 119 -14.79 20.55 -4.34
N ALA A 120 -15.44 20.39 -3.18
CA ALA A 120 -16.32 21.37 -2.54
C ALA A 120 -16.22 21.24 -1.01
N GLU A 121 -16.70 22.23 -0.26
CA GLU A 121 -16.60 22.24 1.20
C GLU A 121 -17.42 21.14 1.89
N ASP A 122 -18.57 20.77 1.33
CA ASP A 122 -19.54 19.83 1.90
C ASP A 122 -19.37 18.37 1.45
N ILE A 123 -18.29 18.06 0.69
CA ILE A 123 -18.11 16.76 0.05
C ILE A 123 -17.42 15.71 0.95
N ARG A 124 -16.94 16.10 2.16
CA ARG A 124 -16.14 15.26 3.05
C ARG A 124 -16.74 13.88 3.30
N SER A 125 -18.05 13.80 3.54
CA SER A 125 -18.72 12.52 3.83
C SER A 125 -18.70 11.59 2.61
N ARG A 126 -18.88 12.13 1.40
CA ARG A 126 -18.80 11.37 0.16
C ARG A 126 -17.38 10.87 -0.10
N ILE A 127 -16.37 11.73 0.12
CA ILE A 127 -14.96 11.34 0.02
C ILE A 127 -14.64 10.20 0.98
N ALA A 128 -15.07 10.28 2.25
CA ALA A 128 -14.83 9.25 3.24
C ALA A 128 -15.41 7.90 2.81
N GLN A 129 -16.65 7.89 2.34
CA GLN A 129 -17.30 6.68 1.85
C GLN A 129 -16.58 6.08 0.63
N SER A 130 -16.18 6.93 -0.32
CA SER A 130 -15.48 6.47 -1.53
C SER A 130 -14.07 5.97 -1.22
N VAL A 131 -13.37 6.59 -0.26
CA VAL A 131 -12.05 6.13 0.22
C VAL A 131 -12.17 4.76 0.89
N GLU A 132 -13.13 4.58 1.81
CA GLU A 132 -13.35 3.28 2.47
C GLU A 132 -13.66 2.19 1.44
N GLN A 133 -14.54 2.47 0.47
CA GLN A 133 -14.88 1.54 -0.60
C GLN A 133 -13.66 1.19 -1.47
N ALA A 134 -12.83 2.16 -1.83
CA ALA A 134 -11.62 1.92 -2.60
C ALA A 134 -10.62 1.04 -1.84
N LEU A 135 -10.41 1.34 -0.54
CA LEU A 135 -9.52 0.57 0.33
C LEU A 135 -9.99 -0.88 0.52
N GLU A 136 -11.30 -1.12 0.61
CA GLU A 136 -11.87 -2.46 0.69
C GLU A 136 -11.61 -3.27 -0.59
N ILE A 137 -11.82 -2.67 -1.75
CA ILE A 137 -11.68 -3.32 -3.07
C ILE A 137 -10.22 -3.61 -3.39
N ALA A 138 -9.32 -2.68 -3.10
CA ALA A 138 -7.90 -2.76 -3.47
C ALA A 138 -7.01 -3.15 -2.29
N ASP A 139 -7.54 -3.91 -1.33
CA ASP A 139 -6.78 -4.50 -0.25
C ASP A 139 -5.93 -3.48 0.54
N GLY A 140 -6.58 -2.34 0.88
CA GLY A 140 -5.99 -1.28 1.68
C GLY A 140 -5.22 -0.21 0.89
N VAL A 141 -5.41 -0.14 -0.43
CA VAL A 141 -4.78 0.87 -1.28
C VAL A 141 -5.83 1.72 -2.00
N VAL A 142 -5.60 3.02 -2.10
CA VAL A 142 -6.40 3.95 -2.90
C VAL A 142 -5.50 4.92 -3.66
N GLU A 143 -5.83 5.19 -4.91
CA GLU A 143 -5.17 6.19 -5.74
C GLU A 143 -6.12 7.37 -5.96
N ILE A 144 -5.63 8.58 -5.76
CA ILE A 144 -6.34 9.82 -6.02
C ILE A 144 -5.68 10.49 -7.21
N LEU A 145 -6.41 10.56 -8.32
CA LEU A 145 -5.98 11.25 -9.52
C LEU A 145 -6.63 12.63 -9.58
N ASP A 146 -5.83 13.68 -9.56
CA ASP A 146 -6.24 15.00 -9.95
C ASP A 146 -6.24 15.07 -11.48
N VAL A 147 -7.44 15.14 -12.07
CA VAL A 147 -7.61 15.08 -13.52
C VAL A 147 -7.13 16.36 -14.20
N ASP A 148 -7.18 17.49 -13.49
CA ASP A 148 -6.80 18.79 -14.04
C ASP A 148 -5.27 18.99 -14.00
N ALA A 149 -4.62 18.52 -12.94
CA ALA A 149 -3.16 18.58 -12.79
C ALA A 149 -2.45 17.37 -13.43
N GLU A 150 -3.17 16.32 -13.81
CA GLU A 150 -2.61 15.02 -14.24
C GLU A 150 -1.66 14.41 -13.20
N GLU A 151 -1.89 14.71 -11.92
CA GLU A 151 -1.11 14.20 -10.80
C GLU A 151 -1.88 13.09 -10.08
N SER A 152 -1.18 12.02 -9.78
CA SER A 152 -1.73 10.92 -9.01
C SER A 152 -0.99 10.74 -7.68
N ARG A 153 -1.74 10.48 -6.61
CA ARG A 153 -1.24 10.22 -5.27
C ARG A 153 -1.81 8.90 -4.77
N LEU A 154 -0.92 7.99 -4.44
CA LEU A 154 -1.30 6.69 -3.89
C LEU A 154 -1.20 6.72 -2.36
N TYR A 155 -2.21 6.16 -1.70
CA TYR A 155 -2.24 6.00 -0.25
C TYR A 155 -2.46 4.54 0.10
N SER A 156 -1.82 4.07 1.18
CA SER A 156 -1.96 2.71 1.66
C SER A 156 -2.25 2.68 3.16
N GLN A 157 -3.16 1.79 3.56
CA GLN A 157 -3.38 1.44 4.97
C GLN A 157 -2.31 0.48 5.50
N ARG A 158 -1.50 -0.11 4.63
CA ARG A 158 -0.39 -0.99 4.96
C ARG A 158 0.93 -0.26 4.82
N TYR A 159 1.95 -0.78 5.48
CA TYR A 159 3.32 -0.36 5.21
C TYR A 159 3.78 -0.99 3.90
N ALA A 160 3.39 -0.41 2.79
CA ALA A 160 3.76 -0.85 1.45
C ALA A 160 4.38 0.28 0.63
N CYS A 161 5.37 -0.03 -0.17
CA CYS A 161 5.95 0.94 -1.09
C CYS A 161 5.06 1.12 -2.31
N ILE A 162 4.81 2.37 -2.68
CA ILE A 162 4.01 2.73 -3.86
C ILE A 162 4.58 2.13 -5.15
N ASP A 163 5.91 2.16 -5.30
CA ASP A 163 6.58 1.67 -6.50
C ASP A 163 6.83 0.15 -6.47
N HIS A 164 6.76 -0.46 -5.28
CA HIS A 164 7.01 -1.89 -5.05
C HIS A 164 5.89 -2.50 -4.19
N PRO A 165 4.67 -2.60 -4.71
CA PRO A 165 3.50 -3.02 -3.94
C PRO A 165 3.55 -4.49 -3.47
N ASN A 166 4.44 -5.29 -4.03
CA ASN A 166 4.66 -6.68 -3.59
C ASN A 166 5.63 -6.79 -2.41
N GLU A 167 6.32 -5.70 -2.05
CA GLU A 167 7.23 -5.62 -0.90
C GLU A 167 6.46 -5.10 0.31
N GLU A 168 5.74 -5.99 0.96
CA GLU A 168 5.03 -5.68 2.21
C GLU A 168 6.04 -5.56 3.35
N ILE A 169 5.99 -4.44 4.07
CA ILE A 169 6.73 -4.27 5.30
C ILE A 169 5.79 -4.71 6.43
N PRO A 170 6.17 -5.71 7.23
CA PRO A 170 5.35 -6.17 8.34
C PRO A 170 5.15 -5.04 9.36
N GLU A 171 4.07 -5.13 10.13
CA GLU A 171 3.78 -4.17 11.20
C GLU A 171 4.95 -4.07 12.17
N LEU A 172 5.38 -2.82 12.48
CA LEU A 172 6.55 -2.58 13.32
C LEU A 172 6.27 -2.97 14.77
N GLU A 173 6.48 -4.24 15.09
CA GLU A 173 6.40 -4.77 16.45
C GLU A 173 7.80 -5.03 17.03
N PRO A 174 7.99 -4.96 18.37
CA PRO A 174 9.30 -5.21 18.99
C PRO A 174 9.91 -6.57 18.63
N ARG A 175 9.09 -7.59 18.34
CA ARG A 175 9.56 -8.93 17.95
C ARG A 175 10.17 -8.96 16.54
N LEU A 176 9.75 -8.04 15.64
CA LEU A 176 10.35 -7.91 14.30
C LEU A 176 11.83 -7.52 14.38
N PHE A 177 12.19 -6.75 15.39
CA PHE A 177 13.57 -6.30 15.63
C PHE A 177 14.37 -7.28 16.52
N SER A 178 13.85 -8.47 16.80
CA SER A 178 14.53 -9.46 17.63
C SER A 178 15.15 -10.55 16.81
N PHE A 179 16.47 -10.63 16.80
CA PHE A 179 17.19 -11.74 16.14
C PHE A 179 16.92 -13.12 16.80
N ASN A 180 16.33 -13.14 18.01
CA ASN A 180 15.93 -14.35 18.72
C ASN A 180 14.46 -14.75 18.47
N ALA A 181 13.66 -13.90 17.84
CA ALA A 181 12.28 -14.18 17.48
C ALA A 181 12.19 -14.64 16.02
N PRO A 182 11.33 -15.61 15.68
CA PRO A 182 11.19 -16.10 14.29
C PRO A 182 10.93 -14.99 13.28
N GLN A 183 10.21 -13.94 13.69
CA GLN A 183 9.84 -12.80 12.83
C GLN A 183 11.03 -11.90 12.47
N GLY A 184 12.02 -11.76 13.37
CA GLY A 184 13.17 -10.89 13.19
C GLY A 184 14.50 -11.64 13.00
N ALA A 185 14.49 -12.97 13.11
CA ALA A 185 15.69 -13.77 12.95
C ALA A 185 16.11 -13.87 11.47
N CYS A 186 17.38 -13.82 11.21
CA CYS A 186 17.91 -14.09 9.88
C CYS A 186 17.49 -15.49 9.40
N PRO A 187 16.86 -15.64 8.22
CA PRO A 187 16.40 -16.93 7.72
C PRO A 187 17.54 -17.94 7.46
N VAL A 188 18.78 -17.45 7.33
CA VAL A 188 19.94 -18.27 7.02
C VAL A 188 20.60 -18.86 8.29
N CYS A 189 20.76 -18.04 9.35
CA CYS A 189 21.47 -18.45 10.56
C CYS A 189 20.57 -18.52 11.81
N THR A 190 19.27 -18.24 11.68
CA THR A 190 18.28 -18.23 12.77
C THR A 190 18.73 -17.43 14.00
N GLY A 191 19.46 -16.32 13.76
CA GLY A 191 19.97 -15.45 14.81
C GLY A 191 21.30 -15.87 15.44
N LEU A 192 21.99 -16.86 14.87
CA LEU A 192 23.28 -17.34 15.40
C LEU A 192 24.50 -16.56 14.86
N GLY A 193 24.33 -15.77 13.78
CA GLY A 193 25.41 -15.01 13.16
C GLY A 193 26.36 -15.83 12.28
N SER A 194 26.32 -17.18 12.38
CA SER A 194 27.11 -18.11 11.56
C SER A 194 26.24 -19.31 11.15
N ARG A 195 26.56 -19.92 10.02
CA ARG A 195 26.02 -21.25 9.67
C ARG A 195 26.76 -22.31 10.48
N LEU A 196 26.02 -23.23 11.07
CA LEU A 196 26.57 -24.49 11.50
C LEU A 196 26.72 -25.35 10.25
N GLU A 197 27.95 -25.66 9.87
CA GLU A 197 28.28 -26.67 8.86
C GLU A 197 27.98 -28.08 9.39
#